data_973eb902d5368f9da6aab5cdb245afb1
#
_entry.id   973eb902d5368f9da6aab5cdb245afb1
#
_cell.length_a   1.000
_cell.length_b   1.000
_cell.length_c   1.000
_cell.angle_alpha   90.00
_cell.angle_beta   90.00
_cell.angle_gamma   90.00
#
_symmetry.space_group_name_H-M   'P 1'
#
loop_
_entity.id
_entity.type
_entity.pdbx_description
1 polymer ?
#
loop_
_entity_poly.entity_id
_entity_poly.type
_entity_poly.pdbx_seq_one_letter_code
_entity_poly.pdbx_strand_id
1 'polypeptide(L)'
;MYTLLPSQVKPHLAYLKKSFGGSPSLADIKSGLLVALMALPLSLGIAKASGFPPALGIISAIVGGLFTGIAGGSAITIKGPAAGLITIVSAALLAFDQSLGTVAAVLTTTAVLQFLLGRLKLGALGSVFPNSVVHGMLASIGLIIIAKQIPVLLGVDPKLYAGKNPIPMFLDIPWYFQEANPTIATIGLISLVLLFLLSNVRGKLFKTIPPALIVIAATIGLSVFLHLNTQGPSFALVKIGDWTSLLELKPDFSKAGTFLFWKFVLLFLFVSSLESLLTVKAFDFMKTGAAKANSNKDLEAQGIGNFILGLVGGLPIISEVVRTTANVGFGGKTAWANFFHGLFLLIFLVFLIPLIECIPNAALAALLIFAGFRLTSPKQYFQTYQVGKEQLALFIATIVVTLATDLLMGVLAGMILKLILHSFKGVKPAQFFQTQVKEDPNNGHCLLVLGPCIFSTILLYQREFNRAKAKGIQSLDFRQCPFVDHSFMSFLQQYQVESELELKGLTDLKPFSDHPLAARRLIKKNL
;
A
#
# COMPACT_ATOMS: atom_id res chain seq x y z
N MET A 1 8.92 -16.14 35.48
CA MET A 1 9.29 -16.41 34.06
C MET A 1 9.67 -15.16 33.26
N TYR A 2 9.13 -13.98 33.57
CA TYR A 2 9.41 -12.69 32.90
C TYR A 2 10.83 -12.12 33.18
N THR A 3 11.46 -12.52 34.26
CA THR A 3 12.75 -11.99 34.73
C THR A 3 13.98 -12.61 34.05
N LEU A 4 13.83 -13.76 33.39
CA LEU A 4 14.93 -14.52 32.77
C LEU A 4 15.11 -14.28 31.27
N LEU A 5 14.28 -13.42 30.65
CA LEU A 5 14.38 -13.13 29.21
C LEU A 5 15.40 -12.03 28.93
N PRO A 6 16.17 -12.13 27.80
CA PRO A 6 17.09 -11.09 27.38
C PRO A 6 16.44 -9.71 27.31
N SER A 7 17.17 -8.66 27.64
CA SER A 7 16.65 -7.27 27.70
C SER A 7 15.97 -6.79 26.39
N GLN A 8 16.33 -7.36 25.25
CA GLN A 8 15.74 -7.06 23.94
C GLN A 8 14.39 -7.74 23.68
N VAL A 9 14.09 -8.84 24.38
CA VAL A 9 12.83 -9.61 24.18
C VAL A 9 11.68 -9.04 25.03
N LYS A 10 11.99 -8.46 26.19
CA LYS A 10 10.97 -7.85 27.08
C LYS A 10 10.13 -6.76 26.42
N PRO A 11 10.70 -5.77 25.68
CA PRO A 11 9.92 -4.75 25.00
C PRO A 11 9.03 -5.32 23.90
N HIS A 12 9.49 -6.36 23.20
CA HIS A 12 8.72 -7.01 22.13
C HIS A 12 7.50 -7.76 22.69
N LEU A 13 7.69 -8.53 23.75
CA LEU A 13 6.59 -9.22 24.44
C LEU A 13 5.56 -8.25 25.04
N ALA A 14 6.02 -7.13 25.60
CA ALA A 14 5.12 -6.08 26.09
C ALA A 14 4.29 -5.48 24.96
N TYR A 15 4.90 -5.23 23.79
CA TYR A 15 4.20 -4.74 22.61
C TYR A 15 3.18 -5.76 22.09
N LEU A 16 3.55 -7.05 21.96
CA LEU A 16 2.64 -8.12 21.56
C LEU A 16 1.44 -8.23 22.52
N LYS A 17 1.69 -8.23 23.83
CA LYS A 17 0.62 -8.24 24.83
C LYS A 17 -0.33 -7.05 24.65
N LYS A 18 0.19 -5.88 24.31
CA LYS A 18 -0.61 -4.68 24.04
C LYS A 18 -1.38 -4.77 22.71
N SER A 19 -0.76 -5.31 21.65
CA SER A 19 -1.37 -5.43 20.32
C SER A 19 -2.48 -6.47 20.28
N PHE A 20 -2.31 -7.60 21.00
CA PHE A 20 -3.33 -8.62 21.11
C PHE A 20 -4.38 -8.31 22.19
N GLY A 21 -4.10 -7.43 23.15
CA GLY A 21 -5.08 -7.00 24.16
C GLY A 21 -5.63 -8.10 25.07
N GLY A 22 -4.95 -9.25 25.17
CA GLY A 22 -5.41 -10.44 25.91
C GLY A 22 -6.05 -11.50 25.02
N SER A 23 -7.14 -12.13 25.47
CA SER A 23 -7.89 -13.15 24.69
C SER A 23 -8.63 -12.52 23.51
N PRO A 24 -8.87 -13.30 22.42
CA PRO A 24 -9.57 -12.81 21.25
C PRO A 24 -11.01 -12.38 21.58
N SER A 25 -11.42 -11.23 21.08
CA SER A 25 -12.81 -10.77 21.17
C SER A 25 -13.66 -11.36 20.05
N LEU A 26 -14.97 -11.50 20.28
CA LEU A 26 -15.92 -11.92 19.25
C LEU A 26 -15.91 -10.93 18.05
N ALA A 27 -15.67 -9.64 18.31
CA ALA A 27 -15.55 -8.63 17.28
C ALA A 27 -14.34 -8.88 16.36
N ASP A 28 -13.17 -9.27 16.92
CA ASP A 28 -11.99 -9.60 16.13
C ASP A 28 -12.18 -10.87 15.32
N ILE A 29 -12.82 -11.91 15.90
CA ILE A 29 -13.13 -13.15 15.18
C ILE A 29 -14.07 -12.88 14.01
N LYS A 30 -15.17 -12.14 14.25
CA LYS A 30 -16.15 -11.76 13.21
C LYS A 30 -15.48 -10.91 12.14
N SER A 31 -14.68 -9.93 12.52
CA SER A 31 -13.96 -9.08 11.58
C SER A 31 -12.99 -9.90 10.74
N GLY A 32 -12.19 -10.79 11.37
CA GLY A 32 -11.27 -11.67 10.68
C GLY A 32 -11.96 -12.56 9.64
N LEU A 33 -13.13 -13.13 9.97
CA LEU A 33 -13.93 -13.93 9.03
C LEU A 33 -14.40 -13.09 7.84
N LEU A 34 -15.00 -11.92 8.09
CA LEU A 34 -15.53 -11.07 7.02
C LEU A 34 -14.43 -10.52 6.11
N VAL A 35 -13.27 -10.20 6.70
CA VAL A 35 -12.09 -9.80 5.94
C VAL A 35 -11.54 -10.97 5.12
N ALA A 36 -11.50 -12.20 5.67
CA ALA A 36 -11.05 -13.38 4.94
C ALA A 36 -11.92 -13.67 3.71
N LEU A 37 -13.25 -13.60 3.86
CA LEU A 37 -14.18 -13.76 2.75
C LEU A 37 -13.97 -12.73 1.63
N MET A 38 -13.66 -11.48 1.98
CA MET A 38 -13.36 -10.44 1.00
C MET A 38 -11.95 -10.59 0.42
N ALA A 39 -10.99 -11.01 1.24
CA ALA A 39 -9.59 -11.15 0.86
C ALA A 39 -9.34 -12.34 -0.07
N LEU A 40 -10.15 -13.40 0.02
CA LEU A 40 -10.02 -14.59 -0.81
C LEU A 40 -10.03 -14.25 -2.31
N PRO A 41 -11.10 -13.67 -2.89
CA PRO A 41 -11.12 -13.34 -4.31
C PRO A 41 -10.07 -12.28 -4.69
N LEU A 42 -9.78 -11.31 -3.81
CA LEU A 42 -8.74 -10.32 -4.07
C LEU A 42 -7.35 -10.97 -4.16
N SER A 43 -7.03 -11.91 -3.26
CA SER A 43 -5.73 -12.61 -3.28
C SER A 43 -5.55 -13.44 -4.54
N LEU A 44 -6.61 -14.15 -4.95
CA LEU A 44 -6.63 -14.92 -6.21
C LEU A 44 -6.40 -14.02 -7.42
N GLY A 45 -7.14 -12.91 -7.48
CA GLY A 45 -7.03 -11.94 -8.57
C GLY A 45 -5.64 -11.29 -8.64
N ILE A 46 -5.06 -10.90 -7.51
CA ILE A 46 -3.72 -10.32 -7.42
C ILE A 46 -2.67 -11.32 -7.92
N ALA A 47 -2.70 -12.58 -7.46
CA ALA A 47 -1.77 -13.61 -7.90
C ALA A 47 -1.86 -13.81 -9.41
N LYS A 48 -3.06 -14.01 -9.94
CA LYS A 48 -3.29 -14.19 -11.37
C LYS A 48 -2.84 -12.98 -12.20
N ALA A 49 -3.19 -11.77 -11.76
CA ALA A 49 -2.77 -10.53 -12.43
C ALA A 49 -1.25 -10.32 -12.41
N SER A 50 -0.56 -10.90 -11.43
CA SER A 50 0.90 -10.91 -11.31
C SER A 50 1.57 -12.01 -12.14
N GLY A 51 0.80 -12.92 -12.77
CA GLY A 51 1.31 -14.08 -13.49
C GLY A 51 1.64 -15.28 -12.60
N PHE A 52 1.22 -15.26 -11.35
CA PHE A 52 1.45 -16.33 -10.38
C PHE A 52 0.26 -17.30 -10.32
N PRO A 53 0.51 -18.57 -9.93
CA PRO A 53 -0.56 -19.49 -9.57
C PRO A 53 -1.50 -18.88 -8.52
N PRO A 54 -2.84 -18.93 -8.73
CA PRO A 54 -3.80 -18.28 -7.83
C PRO A 54 -3.68 -18.71 -6.36
N ALA A 55 -3.35 -19.97 -6.10
CA ALA A 55 -3.13 -20.51 -4.76
C ALA A 55 -2.07 -19.73 -3.97
N LEU A 56 -0.98 -19.30 -4.62
CA LEU A 56 0.09 -18.53 -3.97
C LEU A 56 -0.40 -17.17 -3.44
N GLY A 57 -1.46 -16.60 -4.04
CA GLY A 57 -2.11 -15.41 -3.50
C GLY A 57 -2.80 -15.67 -2.16
N ILE A 58 -3.50 -16.80 -2.03
CA ILE A 58 -4.14 -17.19 -0.77
C ILE A 58 -3.07 -17.53 0.27
N ILE A 59 -2.04 -18.31 -0.10
CA ILE A 59 -0.92 -18.68 0.77
C ILE A 59 -0.22 -17.42 1.30
N SER A 60 -0.03 -16.41 0.45
CA SER A 60 0.58 -15.13 0.85
C SER A 60 -0.30 -14.41 1.89
N ALA A 61 -1.61 -14.41 1.71
CA ALA A 61 -2.53 -13.81 2.68
C ALA A 61 -2.59 -14.62 4.00
N ILE A 62 -2.49 -15.95 3.96
CA ILE A 62 -2.39 -16.83 5.13
C ILE A 62 -1.13 -16.48 5.93
N VAL A 63 0.03 -16.42 5.29
CA VAL A 63 1.30 -16.05 5.94
C VAL A 63 1.21 -14.64 6.52
N GLY A 64 0.66 -13.69 5.76
CA GLY A 64 0.41 -12.33 6.23
C GLY A 64 -0.49 -12.26 7.47
N GLY A 65 -1.52 -13.08 7.54
CA GLY A 65 -2.42 -13.17 8.68
C GLY A 65 -1.78 -13.82 9.91
N LEU A 66 -1.28 -15.03 9.73
CA LEU A 66 -0.83 -15.87 10.85
C LEU A 66 0.50 -15.39 11.44
N PHE A 67 1.53 -15.19 10.62
CA PHE A 67 2.88 -14.94 11.11
C PHE A 67 3.17 -13.47 11.40
N THR A 68 2.72 -12.54 10.56
CA THR A 68 3.03 -11.13 10.77
C THR A 68 2.20 -10.51 11.90
N GLY A 69 0.99 -11.01 12.16
CA GLY A 69 0.21 -10.62 13.33
C GLY A 69 0.96 -10.90 14.64
N ILE A 70 1.61 -12.07 14.74
CA ILE A 70 2.41 -12.47 15.89
C ILE A 70 3.72 -11.66 15.96
N ALA A 71 4.32 -11.30 14.83
CA ALA A 71 5.56 -10.51 14.82
C ALA A 71 5.38 -9.05 15.30
N GLY A 72 4.16 -8.52 15.28
CA GLY A 72 3.84 -7.17 15.77
C GLY A 72 3.79 -6.12 14.66
N GLY A 73 3.78 -4.85 15.04
CA GLY A 73 3.78 -3.68 14.14
C GLY A 73 2.54 -2.81 14.32
N SER A 74 1.39 -3.24 13.84
CA SER A 74 0.11 -2.57 14.02
C SER A 74 -0.96 -3.53 14.51
N ALA A 75 -1.81 -3.07 15.42
CA ALA A 75 -2.88 -3.89 15.99
C ALA A 75 -4.07 -4.08 15.04
N ILE A 76 -4.26 -3.20 14.08
CA ILE A 76 -5.48 -3.15 13.25
C ILE A 76 -5.22 -3.40 11.76
N THR A 77 -3.96 -3.33 11.30
CA THR A 77 -3.66 -3.55 9.89
C THR A 77 -3.75 -5.02 9.53
N ILE A 78 -4.39 -5.30 8.40
CA ILE A 78 -4.45 -6.61 7.80
C ILE A 78 -3.35 -6.74 6.75
N LYS A 79 -2.61 -7.83 6.80
CA LYS A 79 -1.49 -8.07 5.92
C LYS A 79 -1.83 -9.10 4.85
N GLY A 80 -1.37 -8.83 3.64
CA GLY A 80 -1.59 -9.73 2.51
C GLY A 80 -1.01 -9.19 1.21
N PRO A 81 -1.14 -9.94 0.11
CA PRO A 81 -0.69 -9.47 -1.19
C PRO A 81 -1.49 -8.22 -1.60
N ALA A 82 -0.80 -7.25 -2.19
CA ALA A 82 -1.36 -5.96 -2.56
C ALA A 82 -1.49 -5.78 -4.06
N ALA A 83 -2.58 -5.12 -4.46
CA ALA A 83 -2.79 -4.75 -5.85
C ALA A 83 -1.67 -3.83 -6.38
N GLY A 84 -1.11 -2.97 -5.53
CA GLY A 84 0.00 -2.08 -5.86
C GLY A 84 1.29 -2.78 -6.29
N LEU A 85 1.49 -4.03 -5.87
CA LEU A 85 2.68 -4.81 -6.23
C LEU A 85 2.51 -5.66 -7.51
N ILE A 86 1.29 -5.76 -8.07
CA ILE A 86 1.01 -6.56 -9.29
C ILE A 86 1.98 -6.20 -10.43
N THR A 87 2.18 -4.90 -10.64
CA THR A 87 2.99 -4.39 -11.75
C THR A 87 4.46 -4.79 -11.62
N ILE A 88 5.02 -4.70 -10.42
CA ILE A 88 6.42 -5.00 -10.14
C ILE A 88 6.64 -6.50 -10.17
N VAL A 89 5.73 -7.27 -9.55
CA VAL A 89 5.81 -8.73 -9.52
C VAL A 89 5.71 -9.31 -10.93
N SER A 90 4.74 -8.84 -11.74
CA SER A 90 4.61 -9.29 -13.12
C SER A 90 5.79 -8.88 -14.01
N ALA A 91 6.36 -7.68 -13.80
CA ALA A 91 7.55 -7.24 -14.51
C ALA A 91 8.79 -8.07 -14.13
N ALA A 92 8.96 -8.41 -12.85
CA ALA A 92 10.03 -9.29 -12.39
C ALA A 92 9.90 -10.68 -13.01
N LEU A 93 8.70 -11.26 -13.02
CA LEU A 93 8.45 -12.57 -13.60
C LEU A 93 8.79 -12.61 -15.09
N LEU A 94 8.39 -11.57 -15.84
CA LEU A 94 8.75 -11.44 -17.26
C LEU A 94 10.27 -11.26 -17.47
N ALA A 95 10.93 -10.44 -16.65
CA ALA A 95 12.34 -10.14 -16.74
C ALA A 95 13.25 -11.34 -16.39
N PHE A 96 12.72 -12.32 -15.65
CA PHE A 96 13.42 -13.56 -15.28
C PHE A 96 12.83 -14.79 -15.98
N ASP A 97 12.39 -14.66 -17.22
CA ASP A 97 11.94 -15.75 -18.10
C ASP A 97 10.90 -16.67 -17.44
N GLN A 98 9.91 -16.08 -16.73
CA GLN A 98 8.85 -16.76 -15.99
C GLN A 98 9.36 -17.63 -14.81
N SER A 99 10.60 -17.41 -14.35
CA SER A 99 11.17 -18.15 -13.22
C SER A 99 10.60 -17.69 -11.89
N LEU A 100 9.65 -18.45 -11.34
CA LEU A 100 9.11 -18.22 -9.98
C LEU A 100 10.23 -18.32 -8.92
N GLY A 101 11.17 -19.24 -9.08
CA GLY A 101 12.30 -19.41 -8.15
C GLY A 101 13.20 -18.17 -8.07
N THR A 102 13.49 -17.52 -9.20
CA THR A 102 14.29 -16.30 -9.21
C THR A 102 13.53 -15.14 -8.56
N VAL A 103 12.22 -14.99 -8.82
CA VAL A 103 11.39 -13.98 -8.13
C VAL A 103 11.31 -14.27 -6.63
N ALA A 104 11.23 -15.53 -6.22
CA ALA A 104 11.28 -15.95 -4.83
C ALA A 104 12.62 -15.56 -4.16
N ALA A 105 13.76 -15.70 -4.85
CA ALA A 105 15.06 -15.24 -4.37
C ALA A 105 15.14 -13.71 -4.22
N VAL A 106 14.58 -12.96 -5.19
CA VAL A 106 14.41 -11.50 -5.08
C VAL A 106 13.61 -11.13 -3.85
N LEU A 107 12.46 -11.80 -3.61
CA LEU A 107 11.61 -11.55 -2.45
C LEU A 107 12.33 -11.90 -1.13
N THR A 108 13.05 -13.02 -1.08
CA THR A 108 13.83 -13.42 0.10
C THR A 108 14.89 -12.36 0.45
N THR A 109 15.64 -11.90 -0.56
CA THR A 109 16.65 -10.84 -0.37
C THR A 109 16.00 -9.52 0.09
N THR A 110 14.91 -9.14 -0.56
CA THR A 110 14.12 -7.97 -0.17
C THR A 110 13.66 -8.06 1.28
N ALA A 111 13.18 -9.21 1.70
CA ALA A 111 12.66 -9.45 3.05
C ALA A 111 13.74 -9.27 4.13
N VAL A 112 14.96 -9.75 3.88
CA VAL A 112 16.11 -9.53 4.77
C VAL A 112 16.40 -8.02 4.90
N LEU A 113 16.46 -7.30 3.78
CA LEU A 113 16.68 -5.86 3.79
C LEU A 113 15.54 -5.11 4.49
N GLN A 114 14.28 -5.51 4.28
CA GLN A 114 13.11 -4.92 4.92
C GLN A 114 13.13 -5.12 6.45
N PHE A 115 13.50 -6.32 6.91
CA PHE A 115 13.72 -6.60 8.32
C PHE A 115 14.83 -5.71 8.90
N LEU A 116 15.97 -5.57 8.19
CA LEU A 116 17.07 -4.70 8.60
C LEU A 116 16.65 -3.22 8.67
N LEU A 117 15.84 -2.72 7.72
CA LEU A 117 15.28 -1.36 7.78
C LEU A 117 14.48 -1.14 9.08
N GLY A 118 13.68 -2.11 9.48
CA GLY A 118 12.94 -2.08 10.74
C GLY A 118 13.88 -2.05 11.96
N ARG A 119 14.90 -2.91 12.00
CA ARG A 119 15.91 -2.99 13.08
C ARG A 119 16.74 -1.72 13.21
N LEU A 120 17.10 -1.09 12.10
CA LEU A 120 17.81 0.17 12.03
C LEU A 120 16.93 1.39 12.31
N LYS A 121 15.64 1.17 12.65
CA LYS A 121 14.64 2.21 12.97
C LYS A 121 14.39 3.20 11.83
N LEU A 122 14.43 2.72 10.60
CA LEU A 122 14.23 3.52 9.39
C LEU A 122 12.75 3.62 8.94
N GLY A 123 11.80 3.17 9.74
CA GLY A 123 10.36 3.29 9.46
C GLY A 123 9.86 4.73 9.29
N ALA A 124 10.62 5.71 9.76
CA ALA A 124 10.34 7.12 9.51
C ALA A 124 10.60 7.55 8.05
N LEU A 125 11.34 6.77 7.24
CA LEU A 125 11.60 7.07 5.82
C LEU A 125 10.32 7.23 4.99
N GLY A 126 9.23 6.56 5.36
CA GLY A 126 7.93 6.75 4.70
C GLY A 126 7.39 8.20 4.75
N SER A 127 7.94 9.08 5.58
CA SER A 127 7.57 10.50 5.62
C SER A 127 8.40 11.41 4.70
N VAL A 128 9.47 10.89 4.10
CA VAL A 128 10.36 11.67 3.21
C VAL A 128 9.76 11.86 1.82
N PHE A 129 8.79 11.02 1.43
CA PHE A 129 8.22 11.10 0.09
C PHE A 129 7.14 12.18 0.01
N PRO A 130 7.19 13.06 -1.04
CA PRO A 130 6.14 14.05 -1.25
C PRO A 130 4.77 13.38 -1.45
N ASN A 131 3.74 13.81 -0.72
CA ASN A 131 2.41 13.23 -0.81
C ASN A 131 1.87 13.15 -2.24
N SER A 132 2.09 14.20 -3.05
CA SER A 132 1.62 14.24 -4.45
C SER A 132 2.33 13.20 -5.33
N VAL A 133 3.62 12.92 -5.08
CA VAL A 133 4.36 11.87 -5.78
C VAL A 133 3.83 10.49 -5.38
N VAL A 134 3.59 10.27 -4.09
CA VAL A 134 2.99 9.02 -3.59
C VAL A 134 1.60 8.78 -4.16
N HIS A 135 0.75 9.81 -4.18
CA HIS A 135 -0.58 9.71 -4.79
C HIS A 135 -0.50 9.47 -6.30
N GLY A 136 0.45 10.09 -7.00
CA GLY A 136 0.73 9.84 -8.42
C GLY A 136 1.17 8.40 -8.68
N MET A 137 2.04 7.86 -7.82
CA MET A 137 2.44 6.45 -7.85
C MET A 137 1.24 5.51 -7.69
N LEU A 138 0.40 5.73 -6.68
CA LEU A 138 -0.79 4.91 -6.45
C LEU A 138 -1.79 5.01 -7.61
N ALA A 139 -1.97 6.20 -8.18
CA ALA A 139 -2.85 6.40 -9.32
C ALA A 139 -2.33 5.69 -10.59
N SER A 140 -1.02 5.73 -10.85
CA SER A 140 -0.43 5.00 -11.98
C SER A 140 -0.58 3.49 -11.81
N ILE A 141 -0.39 2.95 -10.61
CA ILE A 141 -0.67 1.55 -10.30
C ILE A 141 -2.13 1.21 -10.62
N GLY A 142 -3.08 2.06 -10.20
CA GLY A 142 -4.50 1.88 -10.51
C GLY A 142 -4.78 1.82 -12.00
N LEU A 143 -4.19 2.72 -12.79
CA LEU A 143 -4.30 2.73 -14.25
C LEU A 143 -3.71 1.45 -14.88
N ILE A 144 -2.53 1.03 -14.45
CA ILE A 144 -1.90 -0.20 -14.97
C ILE A 144 -2.75 -1.44 -14.67
N ILE A 145 -3.34 -1.52 -13.47
CA ILE A 145 -4.26 -2.61 -13.11
C ILE A 145 -5.48 -2.60 -14.04
N ILE A 146 -6.10 -1.44 -14.25
CA ILE A 146 -7.26 -1.31 -15.16
C ILE A 146 -6.89 -1.79 -16.56
N ALA A 147 -5.76 -1.30 -17.13
CA ALA A 147 -5.31 -1.71 -18.45
C ALA A 147 -5.16 -3.21 -18.58
N LYS A 148 -4.48 -3.85 -17.60
CA LYS A 148 -4.24 -5.31 -17.60
C LYS A 148 -5.49 -6.16 -17.37
N GLN A 149 -6.50 -5.61 -16.70
CA GLN A 149 -7.69 -6.38 -16.34
C GLN A 149 -8.85 -6.23 -17.33
N ILE A 150 -8.87 -5.21 -18.19
CA ILE A 150 -9.92 -5.06 -19.22
C ILE A 150 -10.00 -6.28 -20.14
N PRO A 151 -8.93 -6.80 -20.77
CA PRO A 151 -9.04 -7.99 -21.62
C PRO A 151 -9.49 -9.24 -20.83
N VAL A 152 -9.10 -9.39 -19.56
CA VAL A 152 -9.57 -10.49 -18.70
C VAL A 152 -11.06 -10.35 -18.41
N LEU A 153 -11.54 -9.13 -18.12
CA LEU A 153 -12.95 -8.81 -17.91
C LEU A 153 -13.81 -9.21 -19.11
N LEU A 154 -13.30 -8.93 -20.32
CA LEU A 154 -13.97 -9.20 -21.57
C LEU A 154 -13.80 -10.65 -22.05
N GLY A 155 -13.00 -11.47 -21.36
CA GLY A 155 -12.76 -12.86 -21.75
C GLY A 155 -11.97 -13.01 -23.04
N VAL A 156 -11.07 -12.08 -23.33
CA VAL A 156 -10.11 -12.15 -24.45
C VAL A 156 -9.09 -13.25 -24.18
N ASP A 157 -8.65 -13.99 -25.21
CA ASP A 157 -7.62 -15.02 -25.05
C ASP A 157 -6.32 -14.41 -24.49
N PRO A 158 -5.79 -14.94 -23.39
CA PRO A 158 -4.56 -14.43 -22.77
C PRO A 158 -3.35 -14.33 -23.74
N LYS A 159 -3.28 -15.16 -24.76
CA LYS A 159 -2.22 -15.13 -25.78
C LYS A 159 -2.16 -13.79 -26.55
N LEU A 160 -3.30 -13.11 -26.69
CA LEU A 160 -3.43 -11.90 -27.49
C LEU A 160 -2.91 -10.64 -26.78
N TYR A 161 -2.78 -10.67 -25.45
CA TYR A 161 -2.34 -9.50 -24.66
C TYR A 161 -1.15 -9.79 -23.72
N ALA A 162 -0.68 -11.04 -23.65
CA ALA A 162 0.46 -11.40 -22.82
C ALA A 162 1.70 -10.56 -23.18
N GLY A 163 2.38 -10.03 -22.14
CA GLY A 163 3.60 -9.24 -22.31
C GLY A 163 3.41 -7.79 -22.80
N LYS A 164 2.20 -7.37 -23.16
CA LYS A 164 1.94 -5.97 -23.58
C LYS A 164 2.12 -4.97 -22.44
N ASN A 165 2.68 -3.81 -22.76
CA ASN A 165 2.80 -2.68 -21.84
C ASN A 165 1.43 -1.99 -21.62
N PRO A 166 1.23 -1.27 -20.50
CA PRO A 166 -0.06 -0.66 -20.18
C PRO A 166 -0.58 0.34 -21.22
N ILE A 167 0.29 1.17 -21.81
CA ILE A 167 -0.12 2.19 -22.80
C ILE A 167 -0.72 1.53 -24.06
N PRO A 168 -0.03 0.60 -24.75
CA PRO A 168 -0.64 -0.18 -25.84
C PRO A 168 -1.95 -0.87 -25.43
N MET A 169 -2.03 -1.42 -24.22
CA MET A 169 -3.26 -2.09 -23.76
C MET A 169 -4.45 -1.12 -23.66
N PHE A 170 -4.25 0.13 -23.28
CA PHE A 170 -5.31 1.14 -23.32
C PHE A 170 -5.74 1.47 -24.76
N LEU A 171 -4.78 1.54 -25.68
CA LEU A 171 -5.08 1.81 -27.10
C LEU A 171 -5.82 0.65 -27.78
N ASP A 172 -5.55 -0.58 -27.33
CA ASP A 172 -6.16 -1.80 -27.83
C ASP A 172 -7.58 -2.06 -27.26
N ILE A 173 -8.11 -1.23 -26.36
CA ILE A 173 -9.43 -1.45 -25.76
C ILE A 173 -10.52 -1.67 -26.82
N PRO A 174 -10.64 -0.87 -27.90
CA PRO A 174 -11.66 -1.09 -28.92
C PRO A 174 -11.53 -2.47 -29.60
N TRP A 175 -10.29 -2.93 -29.80
CA TRP A 175 -10.03 -4.24 -30.36
C TRP A 175 -10.38 -5.37 -29.39
N TYR A 176 -10.14 -5.22 -28.07
CA TYR A 176 -10.54 -6.20 -27.07
C TYR A 176 -12.06 -6.42 -27.02
N PHE A 177 -12.87 -5.40 -27.36
CA PHE A 177 -14.32 -5.58 -27.50
C PHE A 177 -14.71 -6.44 -28.70
N GLN A 178 -13.91 -6.43 -29.77
CA GLN A 178 -14.13 -7.27 -30.96
C GLN A 178 -13.77 -8.73 -30.70
N GLU A 179 -12.70 -8.96 -29.91
CA GLU A 179 -12.20 -10.29 -29.52
C GLU A 179 -12.86 -10.83 -28.24
N ALA A 180 -13.86 -10.12 -27.71
CA ALA A 180 -14.50 -10.47 -26.44
C ALA A 180 -15.29 -11.77 -26.54
N ASN A 181 -15.17 -12.63 -25.53
CA ASN A 181 -16.09 -13.74 -25.34
C ASN A 181 -17.41 -13.22 -24.76
N PRO A 182 -18.55 -13.31 -25.48
CA PRO A 182 -19.81 -12.68 -25.05
C PRO A 182 -20.27 -13.10 -23.65
N THR A 183 -20.18 -14.40 -23.34
CA THR A 183 -20.62 -14.96 -22.06
C THR A 183 -19.73 -14.44 -20.90
N ILE A 184 -18.41 -14.49 -21.08
CA ILE A 184 -17.46 -14.05 -20.06
C ILE A 184 -17.54 -12.53 -19.88
N ALA A 185 -17.61 -11.77 -20.99
CA ALA A 185 -17.75 -10.32 -20.98
C ALA A 185 -19.04 -9.87 -20.26
N THR A 186 -20.15 -10.56 -20.47
CA THR A 186 -21.41 -10.27 -19.79
C THR A 186 -21.26 -10.46 -18.27
N ILE A 187 -20.66 -11.56 -17.82
CA ILE A 187 -20.38 -11.80 -16.39
C ILE A 187 -19.47 -10.70 -15.84
N GLY A 188 -18.39 -10.38 -16.54
CA GLY A 188 -17.45 -9.35 -16.13
C GLY A 188 -18.06 -7.96 -16.02
N LEU A 189 -18.79 -7.52 -17.04
CA LEU A 189 -19.44 -6.21 -17.06
C LEU A 189 -20.55 -6.09 -16.01
N ILE A 190 -21.41 -7.12 -15.86
CA ILE A 190 -22.41 -7.16 -14.79
C ILE A 190 -21.73 -7.08 -13.41
N SER A 191 -20.66 -7.84 -13.20
CA SER A 191 -19.88 -7.79 -11.95
C SER A 191 -19.36 -6.40 -11.66
N LEU A 192 -18.79 -5.73 -12.65
CA LEU A 192 -18.24 -4.38 -12.52
C LEU A 192 -19.33 -3.36 -12.22
N VAL A 193 -20.44 -3.39 -12.95
CA VAL A 193 -21.60 -2.50 -12.72
C VAL A 193 -22.17 -2.71 -11.32
N LEU A 194 -22.37 -3.96 -10.91
CA LEU A 194 -22.86 -4.28 -9.55
C LEU A 194 -21.92 -3.78 -8.46
N LEU A 195 -20.59 -3.91 -8.63
CA LEU A 195 -19.62 -3.38 -7.67
C LEU A 195 -19.77 -1.87 -7.49
N PHE A 196 -19.90 -1.10 -8.59
CA PHE A 196 -20.09 0.34 -8.51
C PHE A 196 -21.43 0.72 -7.91
N LEU A 197 -22.52 0.05 -8.27
CA LEU A 197 -23.85 0.32 -7.74
C LEU A 197 -23.91 0.00 -6.23
N LEU A 198 -23.51 -1.22 -5.84
CA LEU A 198 -23.61 -1.68 -4.45
C LEU A 198 -22.65 -0.92 -3.51
N SER A 199 -21.50 -0.45 -4.01
CA SER A 199 -20.57 0.33 -3.21
C SER A 199 -21.11 1.71 -2.78
N ASN A 200 -22.11 2.24 -3.50
CA ASN A 200 -22.75 3.53 -3.21
C ASN A 200 -24.03 3.38 -2.37
N VAL A 201 -24.53 2.16 -2.17
CA VAL A 201 -25.75 1.91 -1.40
C VAL A 201 -25.46 2.02 0.11
N ARG A 202 -26.17 2.94 0.79
CA ARG A 202 -26.08 3.16 2.24
C ARG A 202 -27.17 2.35 2.95
N GLY A 203 -26.95 1.05 3.19
CA GLY A 203 -27.91 0.20 3.93
C GLY A 203 -27.25 -0.56 5.08
N LYS A 204 -28.03 -1.00 6.07
CA LYS A 204 -27.55 -1.82 7.19
C LYS A 204 -26.89 -3.13 6.69
N LEU A 205 -27.45 -3.74 5.65
CA LEU A 205 -26.94 -4.97 5.03
C LEU A 205 -25.52 -4.77 4.48
N PHE A 206 -25.27 -3.69 3.75
CA PHE A 206 -23.97 -3.39 3.11
C PHE A 206 -22.87 -2.93 4.09
N LYS A 207 -23.27 -2.54 5.31
CA LYS A 207 -22.33 -2.36 6.43
C LYS A 207 -21.81 -3.68 6.99
N THR A 208 -22.58 -4.77 6.78
CA THR A 208 -22.26 -6.10 7.32
C THR A 208 -21.65 -7.01 6.25
N ILE A 209 -22.14 -6.96 5.01
CA ILE A 209 -21.69 -7.81 3.90
C ILE A 209 -21.04 -6.92 2.83
N PRO A 210 -19.72 -7.09 2.54
CA PRO A 210 -19.05 -6.33 1.49
C PRO A 210 -19.69 -6.54 0.11
N PRO A 211 -19.85 -5.49 -0.72
CA PRO A 211 -20.35 -5.64 -2.09
C PRO A 211 -19.58 -6.67 -2.93
N ALA A 212 -18.26 -6.73 -2.77
CA ALA A 212 -17.41 -7.71 -3.43
C ALA A 212 -17.84 -9.16 -3.17
N LEU A 213 -18.25 -9.47 -1.95
CA LEU A 213 -18.69 -10.82 -1.58
C LEU A 213 -20.03 -11.18 -2.25
N ILE A 214 -20.95 -10.22 -2.31
CA ILE A 214 -22.26 -10.40 -2.98
C ILE A 214 -22.05 -10.68 -4.47
N VAL A 215 -21.18 -9.90 -5.11
CA VAL A 215 -20.87 -10.06 -6.53
C VAL A 215 -20.22 -11.41 -6.81
N ILE A 216 -19.25 -11.83 -6.00
CA ILE A 216 -18.59 -13.15 -6.16
C ILE A 216 -19.61 -14.28 -5.95
N ALA A 217 -20.43 -14.23 -4.91
CA ALA A 217 -21.45 -15.26 -4.69
C ALA A 217 -22.44 -15.35 -5.86
N ALA A 218 -22.92 -14.22 -6.37
CA ALA A 218 -23.80 -14.17 -7.53
C ALA A 218 -23.12 -14.74 -8.79
N THR A 219 -21.84 -14.42 -9.02
CA THR A 219 -21.10 -14.89 -10.19
C THR A 219 -20.74 -16.38 -10.12
N ILE A 220 -20.50 -16.93 -8.93
CA ILE A 220 -20.37 -18.38 -8.73
C ILE A 220 -21.68 -19.06 -9.12
N GLY A 221 -22.83 -18.59 -8.61
CA GLY A 221 -24.13 -19.13 -9.00
C GLY A 221 -24.37 -19.08 -10.52
N LEU A 222 -24.02 -17.95 -11.15
CA LEU A 222 -24.15 -17.78 -12.59
C LEU A 222 -23.19 -18.69 -13.38
N SER A 223 -21.96 -18.88 -12.91
CA SER A 223 -20.96 -19.75 -13.55
C SER A 223 -21.38 -21.22 -13.52
N VAL A 224 -21.97 -21.67 -12.42
CA VAL A 224 -22.54 -23.02 -12.29
C VAL A 224 -23.76 -23.17 -13.20
N PHE A 225 -24.66 -22.20 -13.21
CA PHE A 225 -25.86 -22.21 -14.06
C PHE A 225 -25.53 -22.24 -15.56
N LEU A 226 -24.49 -21.50 -15.97
CA LEU A 226 -24.01 -21.46 -17.37
C LEU A 226 -23.05 -22.61 -17.72
N HIS A 227 -22.82 -23.55 -16.81
CA HIS A 227 -21.93 -24.70 -17.01
C HIS A 227 -20.53 -24.30 -17.52
N LEU A 228 -19.97 -23.18 -17.01
CA LEU A 228 -18.66 -22.67 -17.46
C LEU A 228 -17.49 -23.62 -17.19
N ASN A 229 -17.63 -24.53 -16.23
CA ASN A 229 -16.66 -25.58 -15.92
C ASN A 229 -16.52 -26.65 -17.03
N THR A 230 -17.57 -26.88 -17.82
CA THR A 230 -17.61 -27.90 -18.88
C THR A 230 -17.66 -27.30 -20.28
N GLN A 231 -18.32 -26.17 -20.45
CA GLN A 231 -18.57 -25.54 -21.77
C GLN A 231 -17.75 -24.26 -21.99
N GLY A 232 -17.16 -23.69 -20.92
CA GLY A 232 -16.35 -22.48 -21.01
C GLY A 232 -14.91 -22.73 -21.47
N PRO A 233 -14.24 -21.69 -22.00
CA PRO A 233 -12.81 -21.80 -22.30
C PRO A 233 -11.99 -22.04 -21.03
N SER A 234 -10.84 -22.68 -21.18
CA SER A 234 -9.98 -23.12 -20.06
C SER A 234 -9.51 -21.98 -19.13
N PHE A 235 -9.57 -20.74 -19.62
CA PHE A 235 -9.20 -19.54 -18.88
C PHE A 235 -10.39 -18.82 -18.21
N ALA A 236 -11.63 -19.33 -18.34
CA ALA A 236 -12.83 -18.69 -17.81
C ALA A 236 -12.90 -18.69 -16.28
N LEU A 237 -12.48 -19.78 -15.66
CA LEU A 237 -12.55 -19.99 -14.22
C LEU A 237 -11.19 -19.97 -13.55
N VAL A 238 -11.17 -19.76 -12.23
CA VAL A 238 -9.99 -19.93 -11.40
C VAL A 238 -9.59 -21.41 -11.37
N LYS A 239 -8.31 -21.69 -11.43
CA LYS A 239 -7.74 -23.02 -11.22
C LYS A 239 -6.75 -22.97 -10.09
N ILE A 240 -7.02 -23.71 -9.01
CA ILE A 240 -6.12 -23.83 -7.85
C ILE A 240 -5.08 -24.91 -8.11
N GLY A 241 -5.50 -26.04 -8.66
CA GLY A 241 -4.64 -27.18 -8.89
C GLY A 241 -4.07 -27.78 -7.60
N ASP A 242 -2.96 -28.49 -7.72
CA ASP A 242 -2.21 -28.98 -6.57
C ASP A 242 -1.36 -27.87 -5.94
N TRP A 243 -1.92 -27.20 -4.94
CA TRP A 243 -1.26 -26.10 -4.24
C TRP A 243 -0.13 -26.60 -3.30
N THR A 244 -0.12 -27.88 -2.93
CA THR A 244 0.90 -28.45 -2.03
C THR A 244 2.25 -28.55 -2.73
N SER A 245 2.27 -28.86 -4.02
CA SER A 245 3.49 -28.87 -4.83
C SER A 245 4.13 -27.47 -4.96
N LEU A 246 3.34 -26.42 -4.86
CA LEU A 246 3.87 -25.04 -4.91
C LEU A 246 4.70 -24.69 -3.66
N LEU A 247 4.50 -25.38 -2.52
CA LEU A 247 5.28 -25.16 -1.31
C LEU A 247 6.70 -25.75 -1.40
N GLU A 248 6.96 -26.60 -2.39
CA GLU A 248 8.29 -27.16 -2.66
C GLU A 248 9.17 -26.22 -3.48
N LEU A 249 8.61 -25.11 -3.96
CA LEU A 249 9.32 -24.11 -4.74
C LEU A 249 10.43 -23.48 -3.89
N LYS A 250 11.67 -23.54 -4.41
CA LYS A 250 12.85 -23.00 -3.72
C LYS A 250 13.32 -21.71 -4.39
N PRO A 251 13.84 -20.74 -3.61
CA PRO A 251 14.44 -19.54 -4.19
C PRO A 251 15.71 -19.90 -5.01
N ASP A 252 15.78 -19.37 -6.22
CA ASP A 252 16.93 -19.53 -7.12
C ASP A 252 17.78 -18.25 -7.15
N PHE A 253 18.94 -18.29 -6.53
CA PHE A 253 19.90 -17.19 -6.46
C PHE A 253 20.89 -17.13 -7.63
N SER A 254 20.72 -17.93 -8.67
CA SER A 254 21.65 -17.97 -9.83
C SER A 254 21.84 -16.60 -10.50
N LYS A 255 20.84 -15.74 -10.45
CA LYS A 255 20.87 -14.37 -11.00
C LYS A 255 21.31 -13.29 -9.99
N ALA A 256 21.68 -13.64 -8.74
CA ALA A 256 22.02 -12.68 -7.70
C ALA A 256 23.22 -11.77 -8.03
N GLY A 257 24.11 -12.19 -8.93
CA GLY A 257 25.22 -11.37 -9.43
C GLY A 257 24.84 -10.33 -10.49
N THR A 258 23.58 -10.29 -10.94
CA THR A 258 23.15 -9.39 -12.02
C THR A 258 22.59 -8.07 -11.49
N PHE A 259 22.82 -6.98 -12.26
CA PHE A 259 22.18 -5.68 -11.96
C PHE A 259 20.65 -5.78 -11.93
N LEU A 260 20.06 -6.59 -12.81
CA LEU A 260 18.62 -6.79 -12.91
C LEU A 260 18.03 -7.36 -11.62
N PHE A 261 18.70 -8.32 -10.97
CA PHE A 261 18.28 -8.87 -9.68
C PHE A 261 18.19 -7.79 -8.61
N TRP A 262 19.21 -6.98 -8.44
CA TRP A 262 19.25 -5.90 -7.45
C TRP A 262 18.28 -4.76 -7.77
N LYS A 263 18.04 -4.47 -9.07
CA LYS A 263 16.99 -3.54 -9.48
C LYS A 263 15.63 -3.98 -8.92
N PHE A 264 15.25 -5.24 -9.07
CA PHE A 264 13.98 -5.75 -8.54
C PHE A 264 13.96 -5.87 -7.02
N VAL A 265 15.08 -6.24 -6.39
CA VAL A 265 15.20 -6.20 -4.92
C VAL A 265 14.91 -4.79 -4.38
N LEU A 266 15.50 -3.75 -4.97
CA LEU A 266 15.26 -2.36 -4.56
C LEU A 266 13.83 -1.90 -4.85
N LEU A 267 13.26 -2.30 -6.00
CA LEU A 267 11.86 -2.00 -6.35
C LEU A 267 10.88 -2.61 -5.33
N PHE A 268 11.04 -3.91 -5.03
CA PHE A 268 10.21 -4.60 -4.05
C PHE A 268 10.36 -3.97 -2.67
N LEU A 269 11.61 -3.73 -2.23
CA LEU A 269 11.91 -3.11 -0.94
C LEU A 269 11.25 -1.74 -0.80
N PHE A 270 11.42 -0.91 -1.83
CA PHE A 270 10.91 0.46 -1.84
C PHE A 270 9.39 0.48 -1.79
N VAL A 271 8.73 -0.20 -2.73
CA VAL A 271 7.27 -0.09 -2.88
C VAL A 271 6.55 -0.80 -1.75
N SER A 272 6.96 -2.03 -1.39
CA SER A 272 6.31 -2.75 -0.31
C SER A 272 6.46 -2.05 1.05
N SER A 273 7.65 -1.49 1.33
CA SER A 273 7.88 -0.74 2.57
C SER A 273 7.10 0.57 2.59
N LEU A 274 7.09 1.32 1.47
CA LEU A 274 6.39 2.59 1.37
C LEU A 274 4.87 2.42 1.52
N GLU A 275 4.25 1.54 0.74
CA GLU A 275 2.81 1.28 0.82
C GLU A 275 2.38 0.85 2.23
N SER A 276 3.17 -0.01 2.86
CA SER A 276 2.88 -0.45 4.21
C SER A 276 2.99 0.65 5.24
N LEU A 277 4.07 1.43 5.20
CA LEU A 277 4.27 2.54 6.13
C LEU A 277 3.18 3.61 5.99
N LEU A 278 2.73 3.88 4.75
CA LEU A 278 1.62 4.79 4.48
C LEU A 278 0.30 4.25 5.05
N THR A 279 0.02 2.96 4.85
CA THR A 279 -1.16 2.30 5.41
C THR A 279 -1.15 2.36 6.94
N VAL A 280 -0.06 1.94 7.56
CA VAL A 280 0.08 1.96 9.03
C VAL A 280 -0.18 3.36 9.57
N LYS A 281 0.43 4.39 8.98
CA LYS A 281 0.23 5.79 9.39
C LYS A 281 -1.21 6.26 9.19
N ALA A 282 -1.82 5.98 8.04
CA ALA A 282 -3.18 6.40 7.74
C ALA A 282 -4.19 5.88 8.77
N PHE A 283 -4.01 4.64 9.24
CA PHE A 283 -4.91 4.03 10.22
C PHE A 283 -4.56 4.33 11.68
N ASP A 284 -3.31 4.70 11.97
CA ASP A 284 -2.89 5.10 13.32
C ASP A 284 -3.59 6.40 13.78
N PHE A 285 -3.99 7.27 12.83
CA PHE A 285 -4.79 8.48 13.11
C PHE A 285 -6.27 8.21 13.35
N MET A 286 -6.79 7.07 12.92
CA MET A 286 -8.17 6.73 13.22
C MET A 286 -8.26 6.38 14.69
N LYS A 287 -9.06 7.14 15.45
CA LYS A 287 -9.31 6.88 16.88
C LYS A 287 -10.12 5.58 17.05
N THR A 288 -9.47 4.45 16.84
CA THR A 288 -10.10 3.12 16.93
C THR A 288 -10.06 2.53 18.34
N GLY A 289 -9.37 3.19 19.28
CA GLY A 289 -9.05 2.62 20.59
C GLY A 289 -7.98 1.52 20.56
N ALA A 290 -7.41 1.23 19.39
CA ALA A 290 -6.32 0.27 19.22
C ALA A 290 -4.98 0.83 19.75
N ALA A 291 -4.03 -0.09 20.00
CA ALA A 291 -2.67 0.31 20.37
C ALA A 291 -1.99 1.08 19.22
N LYS A 292 -1.28 2.17 19.55
CA LYS A 292 -0.51 2.94 18.58
C LYS A 292 0.47 2.03 17.82
N ALA A 293 0.49 2.17 16.51
CA ALA A 293 1.34 1.36 15.65
C ALA A 293 2.83 1.75 15.79
N ASN A 294 3.70 0.77 15.56
CA ASN A 294 5.13 0.97 15.49
C ASN A 294 5.63 0.62 14.08
N SER A 295 5.90 1.65 13.27
CA SER A 295 6.34 1.50 11.89
C SER A 295 7.60 0.64 11.73
N ASN A 296 8.54 0.69 12.68
CA ASN A 296 9.75 -0.13 12.64
C ASN A 296 9.42 -1.61 12.86
N LYS A 297 8.57 -1.89 13.84
CA LYS A 297 8.07 -3.25 14.10
C LYS A 297 7.21 -3.78 12.97
N ASP A 298 6.47 -2.92 12.28
CA ASP A 298 5.71 -3.31 11.10
C ASP A 298 6.62 -3.76 9.94
N LEU A 299 7.72 -3.04 9.70
CA LEU A 299 8.74 -3.45 8.72
C LEU A 299 9.44 -4.75 9.11
N GLU A 300 9.78 -4.95 10.41
CA GLU A 300 10.34 -6.21 10.90
C GLU A 300 9.36 -7.37 10.66
N ALA A 301 8.09 -7.18 11.01
CA ALA A 301 7.04 -8.18 10.84
C ALA A 301 6.82 -8.55 9.36
N GLN A 302 6.80 -7.54 8.49
CA GLN A 302 6.73 -7.76 7.05
C GLN A 302 7.95 -8.49 6.51
N GLY A 303 9.15 -8.08 6.94
CA GLY A 303 10.39 -8.78 6.57
C GLY A 303 10.31 -10.27 6.92
N ILE A 304 9.81 -10.62 8.11
CA ILE A 304 9.60 -12.03 8.51
C ILE A 304 8.59 -12.72 7.59
N GLY A 305 7.42 -12.11 7.35
CA GLY A 305 6.41 -12.70 6.48
C GLY A 305 6.87 -12.86 5.04
N ASN A 306 7.50 -11.83 4.48
CA ASN A 306 8.06 -11.87 3.12
C ASN A 306 9.22 -12.86 2.99
N PHE A 307 10.01 -13.08 4.06
CA PHE A 307 11.05 -14.10 4.08
C PHE A 307 10.45 -15.51 3.97
N ILE A 308 9.43 -15.81 4.78
CA ILE A 308 8.70 -17.09 4.69
C ILE A 308 8.14 -17.27 3.27
N LEU A 309 7.53 -16.24 2.71
CA LEU A 309 6.96 -16.27 1.36
C LEU A 309 8.02 -16.44 0.27
N GLY A 310 9.18 -15.81 0.43
CA GLY A 310 10.31 -16.04 -0.47
C GLY A 310 10.79 -17.49 -0.48
N LEU A 311 10.70 -18.19 0.66
CA LEU A 311 11.08 -19.62 0.73
C LEU A 311 10.07 -20.56 0.08
N VAL A 312 8.79 -20.17 0.03
CA VAL A 312 7.69 -21.00 -0.54
C VAL A 312 7.16 -20.45 -1.87
N GLY A 313 7.85 -19.50 -2.48
CA GLY A 313 7.45 -18.93 -3.77
C GLY A 313 6.20 -18.05 -3.75
N GLY A 314 5.83 -17.52 -2.60
CA GLY A 314 4.67 -16.63 -2.45
C GLY A 314 4.88 -15.23 -3.02
N LEU A 315 3.79 -14.44 -3.02
CA LEU A 315 3.83 -13.03 -3.39
C LEU A 315 4.22 -12.15 -2.21
N PRO A 316 4.87 -11.00 -2.46
CA PRO A 316 5.17 -10.05 -1.39
C PRO A 316 3.88 -9.52 -0.73
N ILE A 317 3.92 -9.41 0.59
CA ILE A 317 2.83 -8.90 1.40
C ILE A 317 3.16 -7.54 2.00
N ILE A 318 2.11 -6.76 2.24
CA ILE A 318 2.17 -5.45 2.92
C ILE A 318 1.02 -5.31 3.92
N SER A 319 1.04 -4.25 4.71
CA SER A 319 -0.16 -3.74 5.40
C SER A 319 -1.10 -3.14 4.35
N GLU A 320 -2.21 -3.81 4.04
CA GLU A 320 -3.05 -3.51 2.87
C GLU A 320 -4.24 -2.61 3.25
N VAL A 321 -4.43 -1.51 2.50
CA VAL A 321 -5.42 -0.46 2.80
C VAL A 321 -6.85 -0.98 2.79
N VAL A 322 -7.24 -1.73 1.75
CA VAL A 322 -8.65 -2.14 1.54
C VAL A 322 -9.09 -3.11 2.63
N ARG A 323 -8.24 -4.11 2.93
CA ARG A 323 -8.50 -5.09 4.00
C ARG A 323 -8.48 -4.43 5.38
N THR A 324 -7.57 -3.49 5.62
CA THR A 324 -7.50 -2.73 6.87
C THR A 324 -8.73 -1.85 7.05
N THR A 325 -9.19 -1.17 5.99
CA THR A 325 -10.45 -0.41 6.01
C THR A 325 -11.63 -1.29 6.37
N ALA A 326 -11.71 -2.48 5.78
CA ALA A 326 -12.75 -3.45 6.07
C ALA A 326 -12.68 -3.93 7.53
N ASN A 327 -11.48 -4.25 8.03
CA ASN A 327 -11.27 -4.66 9.42
C ASN A 327 -11.80 -3.61 10.41
N VAL A 328 -11.42 -2.36 10.22
CA VAL A 328 -11.91 -1.25 11.06
C VAL A 328 -13.43 -1.09 10.93
N GLY A 329 -13.96 -1.17 9.70
CA GLY A 329 -15.39 -1.09 9.42
C GLY A 329 -16.22 -2.22 10.07
N PHE A 330 -15.65 -3.41 10.21
CA PHE A 330 -16.26 -4.57 10.87
C PHE A 330 -16.03 -4.61 12.39
N GLY A 331 -15.29 -3.63 12.93
CA GLY A 331 -15.08 -3.46 14.36
C GLY A 331 -13.89 -4.23 14.93
N GLY A 332 -12.95 -4.66 14.10
CA GLY A 332 -11.68 -5.25 14.55
C GLY A 332 -10.82 -4.21 15.29
N LYS A 333 -10.26 -4.58 16.42
CA LYS A 333 -9.52 -3.66 17.31
C LYS A 333 -8.13 -4.15 17.66
N THR A 334 -7.87 -5.44 17.49
CA THR A 334 -6.62 -6.06 17.92
C THR A 334 -6.00 -6.90 16.80
N ALA A 335 -4.75 -7.30 16.99
CA ALA A 335 -4.02 -8.17 16.06
C ALA A 335 -4.68 -9.55 15.87
N TRP A 336 -5.59 -9.94 16.76
CA TRP A 336 -6.40 -11.15 16.59
C TRP A 336 -7.23 -11.13 15.31
N ALA A 337 -7.73 -9.97 14.87
CA ALA A 337 -8.46 -9.87 13.61
C ALA A 337 -7.60 -10.30 12.41
N ASN A 338 -6.31 -9.87 12.36
CA ASN A 338 -5.39 -10.31 11.31
C ASN A 338 -5.06 -11.81 11.43
N PHE A 339 -4.88 -12.33 12.64
CA PHE A 339 -4.66 -13.76 12.86
C PHE A 339 -5.84 -14.59 12.35
N PHE A 340 -7.07 -14.25 12.76
CA PHE A 340 -8.27 -14.97 12.30
C PHE A 340 -8.51 -14.83 10.80
N HIS A 341 -8.17 -13.68 10.20
CA HIS A 341 -8.18 -13.54 8.74
C HIS A 341 -7.31 -14.61 8.07
N GLY A 342 -6.07 -14.80 8.54
CA GLY A 342 -5.17 -15.82 7.99
C GLY A 342 -5.68 -17.25 8.27
N LEU A 343 -6.20 -17.50 9.47
CA LEU A 343 -6.75 -18.81 9.85
C LEU A 343 -7.96 -19.20 8.99
N PHE A 344 -8.90 -18.28 8.78
CA PHE A 344 -10.07 -18.56 7.93
C PHE A 344 -9.67 -18.77 6.47
N LEU A 345 -8.69 -18.03 5.95
CA LEU A 345 -8.17 -18.27 4.59
C LEU A 345 -7.51 -19.66 4.47
N LEU A 346 -6.82 -20.13 5.50
CA LEU A 346 -6.27 -21.48 5.54
C LEU A 346 -7.40 -22.52 5.49
N ILE A 347 -8.45 -22.33 6.30
CA ILE A 347 -9.64 -23.19 6.27
C ILE A 347 -10.29 -23.19 4.88
N PHE A 348 -10.42 -22.02 4.26
CA PHE A 348 -11.00 -21.92 2.92
C PHE A 348 -10.14 -22.62 1.86
N LEU A 349 -8.81 -22.48 1.92
CA LEU A 349 -7.90 -23.16 0.99
C LEU A 349 -7.97 -24.67 1.11
N VAL A 350 -8.12 -25.20 2.34
CA VAL A 350 -8.16 -26.67 2.56
C VAL A 350 -9.51 -27.27 2.21
N PHE A 351 -10.63 -26.58 2.53
CA PHE A 351 -11.96 -27.19 2.47
C PHE A 351 -12.85 -26.65 1.34
N LEU A 352 -12.58 -25.46 0.78
CA LEU A 352 -13.47 -24.81 -0.18
C LEU A 352 -12.89 -24.73 -1.60
N ILE A 353 -11.88 -25.53 -1.96
CA ILE A 353 -11.28 -25.52 -3.32
C ILE A 353 -12.36 -25.69 -4.40
N PRO A 354 -13.30 -26.66 -4.31
CA PRO A 354 -14.31 -26.83 -5.37
C PRO A 354 -15.19 -25.59 -5.59
N LEU A 355 -15.47 -24.84 -4.51
CA LEU A 355 -16.21 -23.58 -4.59
C LEU A 355 -15.37 -22.45 -5.18
N ILE A 356 -14.08 -22.38 -4.80
CA ILE A 356 -13.14 -21.38 -5.31
C ILE A 356 -12.94 -21.54 -6.82
N GLU A 357 -12.87 -22.77 -7.32
CA GLU A 357 -12.70 -23.06 -8.75
C GLU A 357 -13.96 -22.77 -9.59
N CYS A 358 -15.10 -22.50 -8.95
CA CYS A 358 -16.29 -21.96 -9.62
C CYS A 358 -16.24 -20.44 -9.83
N ILE A 359 -15.25 -19.72 -9.31
CA ILE A 359 -15.15 -18.25 -9.44
C ILE A 359 -14.72 -17.90 -10.88
N PRO A 360 -15.49 -17.07 -11.63
CA PRO A 360 -15.08 -16.59 -12.93
C PRO A 360 -13.91 -15.61 -12.82
N ASN A 361 -12.91 -15.75 -13.69
CA ASN A 361 -11.78 -14.81 -13.75
C ASN A 361 -12.22 -13.39 -14.12
N ALA A 362 -13.28 -13.25 -14.91
CA ALA A 362 -13.87 -11.95 -15.22
C ALA A 362 -14.42 -11.23 -13.98
N ALA A 363 -14.97 -11.97 -13.01
CA ALA A 363 -15.40 -11.38 -11.73
C ALA A 363 -14.21 -10.90 -10.89
N LEU A 364 -13.11 -11.65 -10.88
CA LEU A 364 -11.86 -11.19 -10.23
C LEU A 364 -11.29 -9.95 -10.94
N ALA A 365 -11.32 -9.92 -12.26
CA ALA A 365 -10.92 -8.76 -13.05
C ALA A 365 -11.78 -7.53 -12.73
N ALA A 366 -13.09 -7.68 -12.59
CA ALA A 366 -13.99 -6.61 -12.16
C ALA A 366 -13.62 -6.06 -10.78
N LEU A 367 -13.30 -6.93 -9.81
CA LEU A 367 -12.82 -6.51 -8.48
C LEU A 367 -11.52 -5.73 -8.55
N LEU A 368 -10.58 -6.17 -9.38
CA LEU A 368 -9.29 -5.48 -9.55
C LEU A 368 -9.44 -4.15 -10.29
N ILE A 369 -10.30 -4.06 -11.31
CA ILE A 369 -10.63 -2.80 -11.98
C ILE A 369 -11.28 -1.83 -11.00
N PHE A 370 -12.21 -2.29 -10.17
CA PHE A 370 -12.83 -1.48 -9.13
C PHE A 370 -11.79 -0.97 -8.10
N ALA A 371 -10.85 -1.84 -7.68
CA ALA A 371 -9.76 -1.44 -6.80
C ALA A 371 -8.82 -0.43 -7.49
N GLY A 372 -8.45 -0.66 -8.75
CA GLY A 372 -7.65 0.26 -9.55
C GLY A 372 -8.32 1.63 -9.72
N PHE A 373 -9.62 1.65 -9.99
CA PHE A 373 -10.41 2.89 -10.07
C PHE A 373 -10.39 3.67 -8.75
N ARG A 374 -10.43 3.01 -7.60
CA ARG A 374 -10.32 3.67 -6.29
C ARG A 374 -8.93 4.30 -6.08
N LEU A 375 -7.86 3.67 -6.58
CA LEU A 375 -6.49 4.20 -6.52
C LEU A 375 -6.26 5.39 -7.46
N THR A 376 -7.01 5.48 -8.56
CA THR A 376 -6.91 6.59 -9.54
C THR A 376 -8.20 7.42 -9.62
N SER A 377 -8.96 7.50 -8.54
CA SER A 377 -10.25 8.20 -8.49
C SER A 377 -10.13 9.66 -8.95
N PRO A 378 -11.06 10.15 -9.81
CA PRO A 378 -11.10 11.56 -10.22
C PRO A 378 -11.09 12.56 -9.06
N LYS A 379 -11.64 12.16 -7.92
CA LYS A 379 -11.61 12.95 -6.69
C LYS A 379 -10.19 13.26 -6.22
N GLN A 380 -9.24 12.33 -6.39
CA GLN A 380 -7.84 12.54 -6.00
C GLN A 380 -7.17 13.62 -6.86
N TYR A 381 -7.45 13.65 -8.18
CA TYR A 381 -6.96 14.69 -9.08
C TYR A 381 -7.46 16.07 -8.64
N PHE A 382 -8.75 16.18 -8.36
CA PHE A 382 -9.37 17.41 -7.90
C PHE A 382 -8.82 17.86 -6.53
N GLN A 383 -8.71 16.96 -5.57
CA GLN A 383 -8.11 17.26 -4.26
C GLN A 383 -6.66 17.71 -4.38
N THR A 384 -5.86 17.05 -5.22
CA THR A 384 -4.47 17.44 -5.45
C THR A 384 -4.38 18.82 -6.11
N TYR A 385 -5.29 19.15 -7.03
CA TYR A 385 -5.39 20.48 -7.63
C TYR A 385 -5.74 21.56 -6.60
N GLN A 386 -6.66 21.30 -5.69
CA GLN A 386 -7.03 22.25 -4.63
C GLN A 386 -5.87 22.59 -3.69
N VAL A 387 -4.98 21.63 -3.43
CA VAL A 387 -3.75 21.89 -2.65
C VAL A 387 -2.82 22.85 -3.37
N GLY A 388 -2.72 22.74 -4.73
CA GLY A 388 -1.94 23.65 -5.55
C GLY A 388 -1.64 23.06 -6.92
N LYS A 389 -1.57 23.93 -7.94
CA LYS A 389 -1.28 23.54 -9.33
C LYS A 389 0.04 22.76 -9.46
N GLU A 390 1.06 23.12 -8.67
CA GLU A 390 2.33 22.40 -8.65
C GLU A 390 2.20 20.96 -8.13
N GLN A 391 1.29 20.74 -7.15
CA GLN A 391 1.06 19.40 -6.62
C GLN A 391 0.40 18.52 -7.68
N LEU A 392 -0.53 19.08 -8.46
CA LEU A 392 -1.11 18.38 -9.61
C LEU A 392 -0.06 18.09 -10.69
N ALA A 393 0.83 19.04 -11.00
CA ALA A 393 1.90 18.82 -11.96
C ALA A 393 2.83 17.66 -11.54
N LEU A 394 3.23 17.61 -10.27
CA LEU A 394 4.00 16.48 -9.70
C LEU A 394 3.26 15.16 -9.81
N PHE A 395 1.97 15.17 -9.45
CA PHE A 395 1.09 14.00 -9.51
C PHE A 395 1.00 13.47 -10.95
N ILE A 396 0.71 14.33 -11.93
CA ILE A 396 0.59 13.95 -13.35
C ILE A 396 1.95 13.50 -13.91
N ALA A 397 3.05 14.23 -13.62
CA ALA A 397 4.38 13.85 -14.08
C ALA A 397 4.77 12.46 -13.57
N THR A 398 4.48 12.16 -12.30
CA THR A 398 4.71 10.80 -11.73
C THR A 398 3.92 9.75 -12.49
N ILE A 399 2.63 9.99 -12.78
CA ILE A 399 1.79 9.06 -13.55
C ILE A 399 2.36 8.82 -14.94
N VAL A 400 2.63 9.90 -15.69
CA VAL A 400 3.09 9.81 -17.08
C VAL A 400 4.41 9.06 -17.18
N VAL A 401 5.40 9.41 -16.33
CA VAL A 401 6.70 8.73 -16.35
C VAL A 401 6.56 7.27 -15.92
N THR A 402 5.73 6.97 -14.90
CA THR A 402 5.49 5.57 -14.48
C THR A 402 4.90 4.73 -15.61
N LEU A 403 3.89 5.25 -16.32
CA LEU A 403 3.25 4.52 -17.42
C LEU A 403 4.18 4.33 -18.63
N ALA A 404 5.09 5.27 -18.86
CA ALA A 404 6.04 5.23 -19.97
C ALA A 404 7.28 4.37 -19.68
N THR A 405 7.66 4.21 -18.41
CA THR A 405 8.90 3.52 -18.00
C THR A 405 8.61 2.44 -16.94
N ASP A 406 8.84 2.79 -15.68
CA ASP A 406 8.53 1.96 -14.52
C ASP A 406 8.22 2.83 -13.28
N LEU A 407 7.76 2.18 -12.22
CA LEU A 407 7.32 2.83 -11.00
C LEU A 407 8.45 3.60 -10.29
N LEU A 408 9.66 3.05 -10.28
CA LEU A 408 10.83 3.69 -9.64
C LEU A 408 11.19 4.99 -10.37
N MET A 409 11.26 4.93 -11.68
CA MET A 409 11.56 6.11 -12.52
C MET A 409 10.49 7.18 -12.38
N GLY A 410 9.22 6.79 -12.29
CA GLY A 410 8.12 7.73 -12.05
C GLY A 410 8.24 8.47 -10.72
N VAL A 411 8.53 7.74 -9.64
CA VAL A 411 8.72 8.34 -8.31
C VAL A 411 9.96 9.24 -8.28
N LEU A 412 11.08 8.77 -8.84
CA LEU A 412 12.31 9.57 -8.93
C LEU A 412 12.10 10.87 -9.73
N ALA A 413 11.42 10.79 -10.88
CA ALA A 413 11.09 11.95 -11.68
C ALA A 413 10.22 12.95 -10.91
N GLY A 414 9.20 12.47 -10.18
CA GLY A 414 8.37 13.30 -9.31
C GLY A 414 9.18 13.99 -8.20
N MET A 415 10.09 13.26 -7.55
CA MET A 415 10.97 13.83 -6.51
C MET A 415 11.94 14.87 -7.07
N ILE A 416 12.58 14.59 -8.21
CA ILE A 416 13.50 15.53 -8.87
C ILE A 416 12.74 16.79 -9.29
N LEU A 417 11.58 16.64 -9.93
CA LEU A 417 10.73 17.77 -10.29
C LEU A 417 10.34 18.62 -9.08
N LYS A 418 10.05 17.98 -7.93
CA LYS A 418 9.75 18.68 -6.68
C LYS A 418 10.94 19.51 -6.20
N LEU A 419 12.17 18.98 -6.23
CA LEU A 419 13.38 19.72 -5.87
C LEU A 419 13.63 20.91 -6.82
N ILE A 420 13.42 20.72 -8.12
CA ILE A 420 13.49 21.77 -9.12
C ILE A 420 12.49 22.90 -8.80
N LEU A 421 11.24 22.56 -8.52
CA LEU A 421 10.21 23.53 -8.14
C LEU A 421 10.56 24.28 -6.85
N HIS A 422 11.21 23.62 -5.86
CA HIS A 422 11.70 24.30 -4.67
C HIS A 422 12.81 25.31 -4.98
N SER A 423 13.71 24.99 -5.92
CA SER A 423 14.75 25.93 -6.38
C SER A 423 14.12 27.18 -6.99
N PHE A 424 13.11 27.04 -7.85
CA PHE A 424 12.37 28.19 -8.40
C PHE A 424 11.63 29.01 -7.32
N LYS A 425 11.32 28.41 -6.16
CA LYS A 425 10.73 29.11 -5.02
C LYS A 425 11.76 29.74 -4.08
N GLY A 426 13.04 29.72 -4.44
CA GLY A 426 14.11 30.38 -3.71
C GLY A 426 14.78 29.51 -2.64
N VAL A 427 14.52 28.20 -2.60
CA VAL A 427 15.26 27.27 -1.75
C VAL A 427 16.57 26.90 -2.45
N LYS A 428 17.70 27.21 -1.84
CA LYS A 428 19.01 26.91 -2.43
C LYS A 428 19.30 25.40 -2.36
N PRO A 429 19.94 24.77 -3.37
CA PRO A 429 20.28 23.35 -3.37
C PRO A 429 21.04 22.90 -2.10
N ALA A 430 21.94 23.73 -1.56
CA ALA A 430 22.65 23.47 -0.31
C ALA A 430 21.71 23.28 0.90
N GLN A 431 20.48 23.83 0.84
CA GLN A 431 19.50 23.76 1.93
C GLN A 431 18.57 22.53 1.82
N PHE A 432 18.67 21.75 0.74
CA PHE A 432 17.76 20.60 0.53
C PHE A 432 17.89 19.51 1.59
N PHE A 433 19.03 19.44 2.27
CA PHE A 433 19.33 18.43 3.30
C PHE A 433 19.89 19.04 4.58
N GLN A 434 19.57 20.30 4.86
CA GLN A 434 20.02 21.01 6.04
C GLN A 434 18.86 21.58 6.85
N THR A 435 19.00 21.60 8.16
CA THR A 435 18.08 22.26 9.09
C THR A 435 18.75 23.48 9.71
N GLN A 436 17.96 24.51 9.97
CA GLN A 436 18.41 25.69 10.69
C GLN A 436 17.39 26.00 11.79
N VAL A 437 17.76 25.71 13.02
CA VAL A 437 16.95 26.00 14.23
C VAL A 437 17.83 26.70 15.26
N LYS A 438 17.20 27.55 16.09
CA LYS A 438 17.88 28.24 17.20
C LYS A 438 16.89 28.35 18.36
N GLU A 439 17.38 28.16 19.59
CA GLU A 439 16.58 28.49 20.78
C GLU A 439 16.36 30.01 20.84
N ASP A 440 15.14 30.42 21.18
CA ASP A 440 14.81 31.86 21.26
C ASP A 440 15.53 32.49 22.47
N PRO A 441 16.39 33.49 22.26
CA PRO A 441 17.14 34.12 23.37
C PRO A 441 16.21 34.80 24.40
N ASN A 442 15.00 35.21 24.00
CA ASN A 442 14.05 35.91 24.84
C ASN A 442 13.02 34.99 25.49
N ASN A 443 12.91 33.76 25.00
CA ASN A 443 11.95 32.77 25.48
C ASN A 443 12.57 31.36 25.43
N GLY A 444 13.20 30.93 26.52
CA GLY A 444 13.86 29.62 26.62
C GLY A 444 12.97 28.40 26.38
N HIS A 445 11.65 28.57 26.23
CA HIS A 445 10.70 27.50 25.92
C HIS A 445 10.26 27.50 24.45
N CYS A 446 10.91 28.29 23.58
CA CYS A 446 10.58 28.42 22.18
C CYS A 446 11.78 28.06 21.27
N LEU A 447 11.53 27.28 20.21
CA LEU A 447 12.52 26.97 19.17
C LEU A 447 12.17 27.75 17.88
N LEU A 448 13.09 28.62 17.44
CA LEU A 448 12.96 29.35 16.18
C LEU A 448 13.36 28.46 15.00
N VAL A 449 12.52 28.39 13.98
CA VAL A 449 12.78 27.67 12.72
C VAL A 449 13.19 28.69 11.67
N LEU A 450 14.47 28.65 11.24
CA LEU A 450 15.09 29.66 10.38
C LEU A 450 15.32 29.17 8.95
N GLY A 451 15.41 27.85 8.74
CA GLY A 451 15.65 27.24 7.43
C GLY A 451 14.37 26.82 6.72
N PRO A 452 14.46 26.49 5.42
CA PRO A 452 13.32 26.02 4.66
C PRO A 452 12.86 24.64 5.16
N CYS A 453 11.56 24.49 5.33
CA CYS A 453 10.89 23.28 5.80
C CYS A 453 10.29 22.55 4.59
N ILE A 454 11.01 21.57 4.04
CA ILE A 454 10.65 20.83 2.83
C ILE A 454 10.67 19.32 3.08
N PHE A 455 10.06 18.55 2.18
CA PHE A 455 9.90 17.11 2.32
C PHE A 455 11.22 16.38 2.65
N SER A 456 12.33 16.77 2.03
CA SER A 456 13.65 16.15 2.23
C SER A 456 14.28 16.47 3.59
N THR A 457 13.82 17.52 4.28
CA THR A 457 14.31 17.92 5.61
C THR A 457 13.42 17.43 6.76
N ILE A 458 12.30 16.76 6.49
CA ILE A 458 11.33 16.30 7.50
C ILE A 458 12.00 15.51 8.62
N LEU A 459 12.81 14.50 8.29
CA LEU A 459 13.46 13.65 9.30
C LEU A 459 14.48 14.40 10.13
N LEU A 460 15.17 15.36 9.52
CA LEU A 460 16.16 16.17 10.21
C LEU A 460 15.47 17.11 11.22
N TYR A 461 14.44 17.84 10.77
CA TYR A 461 13.64 18.68 11.67
C TYR A 461 12.93 17.88 12.75
N GLN A 462 12.40 16.70 12.45
CA GLN A 462 11.79 15.83 13.45
C GLN A 462 12.79 15.45 14.58
N ARG A 463 14.04 15.19 14.23
CA ARG A 463 15.10 14.93 15.23
C ARG A 463 15.37 16.15 16.09
N GLU A 464 15.50 17.32 15.48
CA GLU A 464 15.73 18.58 16.22
C GLU A 464 14.54 18.94 17.12
N PHE A 465 13.31 18.80 16.63
CA PHE A 465 12.09 19.05 17.41
C PHE A 465 11.97 18.08 18.60
N ASN A 466 12.28 16.79 18.40
CA ASN A 466 12.29 15.81 19.49
C ASN A 466 13.38 16.11 20.54
N ARG A 467 14.57 16.56 20.10
CA ARG A 467 15.63 16.99 21.02
C ARG A 467 15.23 18.24 21.81
N ALA A 468 14.62 19.20 21.14
CA ALA A 468 14.11 20.42 21.76
C ALA A 468 13.01 20.11 22.79
N LYS A 469 12.05 19.25 22.45
CA LYS A 469 11.02 18.79 23.39
C LYS A 469 11.63 18.13 24.63
N ALA A 470 12.66 17.29 24.46
CA ALA A 470 13.35 16.64 25.57
C ALA A 470 14.08 17.65 26.50
N LYS A 471 14.40 18.85 26.01
CA LYS A 471 14.98 19.96 26.79
C LYS A 471 13.92 20.88 27.43
N GLY A 472 12.60 20.60 27.25
CA GLY A 472 11.52 21.40 27.83
C GLY A 472 10.98 22.51 26.93
N ILE A 473 11.35 22.53 25.65
CA ILE A 473 10.73 23.43 24.65
C ILE A 473 9.25 23.07 24.48
N GLN A 474 8.38 24.08 24.49
CA GLN A 474 6.92 23.94 24.41
C GLN A 474 6.33 24.49 23.10
N SER A 475 7.08 25.33 22.37
CA SER A 475 6.60 25.93 21.12
C SER A 475 7.66 25.96 20.02
N LEU A 476 7.20 25.87 18.76
CA LEU A 476 7.98 26.00 17.54
C LEU A 476 7.51 27.26 16.81
N ASP A 477 8.42 28.18 16.50
CA ASP A 477 8.11 29.45 15.84
C ASP A 477 8.62 29.49 14.40
N PHE A 478 7.71 29.64 13.45
CA PHE A 478 7.96 29.65 12.01
C PHE A 478 7.98 31.05 11.40
N ARG A 479 7.84 32.12 12.19
CA ARG A 479 7.78 33.50 11.66
C ARG A 479 8.99 33.91 10.82
N GLN A 480 10.14 33.29 11.03
CA GLN A 480 11.37 33.52 10.25
C GLN A 480 11.65 32.41 9.24
N CYS A 481 10.78 31.41 9.12
CA CYS A 481 10.95 30.34 8.15
C CYS A 481 10.69 30.83 6.72
N PRO A 482 11.69 30.72 5.81
CA PRO A 482 11.55 31.30 4.47
C PRO A 482 10.52 30.61 3.60
N PHE A 483 10.34 29.29 3.79
CA PHE A 483 9.45 28.47 2.99
C PHE A 483 9.07 27.18 3.73
N VAL A 484 7.77 26.85 3.69
CA VAL A 484 7.23 25.57 4.19
C VAL A 484 6.48 24.91 3.05
N ASP A 485 6.86 23.68 2.68
CA ASP A 485 6.18 22.96 1.60
C ASP A 485 4.94 22.20 2.09
N HIS A 486 4.10 21.73 1.16
CA HIS A 486 2.87 20.98 1.47
C HIS A 486 3.15 19.70 2.29
N SER A 487 4.20 18.94 1.95
CA SER A 487 4.53 17.69 2.64
C SER A 487 4.96 17.95 4.08
N PHE A 488 5.71 19.04 4.30
CA PHE A 488 6.10 19.47 5.63
C PHE A 488 4.91 20.02 6.43
N MET A 489 3.96 20.74 5.79
CA MET A 489 2.71 21.15 6.44
C MET A 489 1.89 19.94 6.93
N SER A 490 1.78 18.90 6.10
CA SER A 490 1.13 17.64 6.48
C SER A 490 1.86 16.96 7.66
N PHE A 491 3.19 16.96 7.65
CA PHE A 491 4.00 16.47 8.77
C PHE A 491 3.76 17.29 10.04
N LEU A 492 3.76 18.62 9.97
CA LEU A 492 3.55 19.48 11.14
C LEU A 492 2.18 19.27 11.77
N GLN A 493 1.13 19.14 10.97
CA GLN A 493 -0.21 18.87 11.48
C GLN A 493 -0.25 17.57 12.28
N GLN A 494 0.42 16.53 11.78
CA GLN A 494 0.56 15.25 12.45
C GLN A 494 1.41 15.38 13.73
N TYR A 495 2.58 15.98 13.61
CA TYR A 495 3.54 16.13 14.69
C TYR A 495 2.96 16.94 15.86
N GLN A 496 2.18 17.97 15.58
CA GLN A 496 1.50 18.78 16.61
C GLN A 496 0.56 17.94 17.48
N VAL A 497 -0.25 17.07 16.84
CA VAL A 497 -1.16 16.17 17.57
C VAL A 497 -0.39 15.17 18.45
N GLU A 498 0.77 14.70 17.98
CA GLU A 498 1.59 13.72 18.71
C GLU A 498 2.45 14.34 19.82
N SER A 499 2.94 15.54 19.59
CA SER A 499 3.91 16.18 20.47
C SER A 499 3.30 17.16 21.48
N GLU A 500 2.06 17.61 21.23
CA GLU A 500 1.40 18.68 21.99
C GLU A 500 2.15 20.02 21.99
N LEU A 501 3.12 20.18 21.05
CA LEU A 501 3.86 21.44 20.91
C LEU A 501 3.00 22.49 20.21
N GLU A 502 3.07 23.73 20.67
CA GLU A 502 2.42 24.87 20.05
C GLU A 502 3.17 25.29 18.77
N LEU A 503 2.46 25.47 17.66
CA LEU A 503 3.02 25.97 16.39
C LEU A 503 2.68 27.45 16.25
N LYS A 504 3.70 28.33 16.27
CA LYS A 504 3.56 29.79 16.14
C LYS A 504 4.00 30.28 14.77
N GLY A 505 3.36 31.34 14.28
CA GLY A 505 3.79 32.08 13.09
C GLY A 505 3.53 31.41 11.75
N LEU A 506 2.89 30.23 11.69
CA LEU A 506 2.50 29.62 10.40
C LEU A 506 1.46 30.45 9.66
N THR A 507 0.57 31.15 10.37
CA THR A 507 -0.44 32.05 9.80
C THR A 507 0.15 33.34 9.21
N ASP A 508 1.33 33.72 9.67
CA ASP A 508 2.02 34.93 9.21
C ASP A 508 2.72 34.72 7.86
N LEU A 509 2.84 33.46 7.45
CA LEU A 509 3.37 33.09 6.14
C LEU A 509 2.27 33.11 5.08
N LYS A 510 2.54 33.71 3.92
CA LYS A 510 1.60 33.76 2.79
C LYS A 510 1.41 32.37 2.17
N PRO A 511 0.18 31.83 2.14
CA PRO A 511 -0.09 30.56 1.48
C PRO A 511 -0.12 30.73 -0.06
N PHE A 512 0.18 29.65 -0.79
CA PHE A 512 0.10 29.61 -2.25
C PHE A 512 -1.28 29.23 -2.78
N SER A 513 -2.18 28.72 -1.92
CA SER A 513 -3.60 28.47 -2.20
C SER A 513 -4.38 28.53 -0.89
N ASP A 514 -5.71 28.55 -0.98
CA ASP A 514 -6.62 28.60 0.20
C ASP A 514 -6.69 27.27 0.97
N HIS A 515 -6.02 26.22 0.49
CA HIS A 515 -6.01 24.92 1.16
C HIS A 515 -5.20 24.99 2.47
N PRO A 516 -5.70 24.43 3.61
CA PRO A 516 -5.00 24.49 4.90
C PRO A 516 -3.57 23.97 4.89
N LEU A 517 -3.30 22.96 4.05
CA LEU A 517 -1.99 22.34 3.87
C LEU A 517 -1.20 22.92 2.69
N ALA A 518 -1.64 24.06 2.12
CA ALA A 518 -0.88 24.71 1.06
C ALA A 518 0.54 25.07 1.51
N ALA A 519 1.48 25.01 0.58
CA ALA A 519 2.82 25.54 0.81
C ALA A 519 2.74 27.03 1.17
N ARG A 520 3.66 27.49 2.01
CA ARG A 520 3.69 28.87 2.54
C ARG A 520 5.07 29.50 2.38
N ARG A 521 5.09 30.82 2.22
CA ARG A 521 6.33 31.60 2.04
C ARG A 521 6.33 32.84 2.94
N LEU A 522 7.50 33.16 3.48
CA LEU A 522 7.73 34.42 4.16
C LEU A 522 7.62 35.58 3.18
N ILE A 523 6.76 36.56 3.48
CA ILE A 523 6.75 37.82 2.76
C ILE A 523 7.85 38.68 3.39
N LYS A 524 8.91 38.98 2.63
CA LYS A 524 9.79 40.07 3.02
C LYS A 524 8.94 41.33 3.07
N LYS A 525 8.61 41.85 4.24
CA LYS A 525 8.19 43.23 4.37
C LYS A 525 9.35 44.06 3.80
N ASN A 526 9.12 44.76 2.70
CA ASN A 526 10.05 45.81 2.27
C ASN A 526 10.15 46.78 3.46
N LEU A 527 11.26 46.72 4.18
CA LEU A 527 11.70 47.76 5.12
C LEU A 527 12.22 48.91 4.32
#